data_4467dc75ffe7487627f1aa5472456e5f
#
_entry.id   4467dc75ffe7487627f1aa5472456e5f
#
_cell.length_a   1.000
_cell.length_b   1.000
_cell.length_c   1.000
_cell.angle_alpha   90.00
_cell.angle_beta   90.00
_cell.angle_gamma   90.00
#
_symmetry.space_group_name_H-M   'P 1'
#
loop_
_entity.id
_entity.type
_entity.pdbx_description
1 polymer ?
#
loop_
_entity_poly.entity_id
_entity_poly.type
_entity_poly.pdbx_seq_one_letter_code
_entity_poly.pdbx_strand_id
1 'polypeptide(L)'
;VNAFGTAFLTIKMFEGPDALGREVAWAFPGEQLLIVPRAGERPNAQYIRASRSLQFFSFTGKSGKRVHTALSRDIVAHECGHALLDAVAPCLYESNTPESLAIHEAIADIMAVLMSLDSKKLRTAVLDQTKLSLDGPNAFSEIAGEFGTERLSLGDVSTRPLRELRNDETRESL
;
A
#
# COMPACT_ATOMS: atom_id res chain seq x y z
N VAL A 1 12.05 3.19 -11.79
CA VAL A 1 13.05 3.39 -10.72
C VAL A 1 12.34 3.53 -9.37
N ASN A 2 11.28 4.35 -9.25
CA ASN A 2 10.61 4.61 -7.97
C ASN A 2 9.96 3.35 -7.36
N ALA A 3 9.14 2.63 -8.12
CA ALA A 3 8.45 1.42 -7.65
C ALA A 3 9.44 0.34 -7.18
N PHE A 4 10.51 0.09 -7.95
CA PHE A 4 11.56 -0.87 -7.55
C PHE A 4 12.24 -0.45 -6.25
N GLY A 5 12.68 0.82 -6.16
CA GLY A 5 13.35 1.31 -4.95
C GLY A 5 12.46 1.24 -3.72
N THR A 6 11.18 1.59 -3.85
CA THR A 6 10.22 1.49 -2.74
C THR A 6 9.98 0.05 -2.32
N ALA A 7 9.72 -0.86 -3.25
CA ALA A 7 9.51 -2.28 -2.94
C ALA A 7 10.77 -2.89 -2.29
N PHE A 8 11.96 -2.60 -2.82
CA PHE A 8 13.22 -3.05 -2.24
C PHE A 8 13.39 -2.59 -0.78
N LEU A 9 13.15 -1.31 -0.51
CA LEU A 9 13.25 -0.76 0.85
C LEU A 9 12.19 -1.36 1.78
N THR A 10 10.97 -1.59 1.29
CA THR A 10 9.90 -2.24 2.07
C THR A 10 10.30 -3.67 2.46
N ILE A 11 10.82 -4.44 1.52
CA ILE A 11 11.31 -5.81 1.78
C ILE A 11 12.45 -5.76 2.81
N LYS A 12 13.44 -4.89 2.62
CA LYS A 12 14.59 -4.78 3.54
C LYS A 12 14.18 -4.34 4.94
N MET A 13 13.21 -3.45 5.07
CA MET A 13 12.64 -3.07 6.37
C MET A 13 11.99 -4.28 7.05
N PHE A 14 11.22 -5.08 6.31
CA PHE A 14 10.55 -6.27 6.83
C PHE A 14 11.53 -7.40 7.20
N GLU A 15 12.60 -7.59 6.43
CA GLU A 15 13.66 -8.57 6.69
C GLU A 15 14.58 -8.16 7.85
N GLY A 16 14.50 -6.92 8.30
CA GLY A 16 15.34 -6.35 9.33
C GLY A 16 15.26 -7.09 10.68
N PRO A 17 16.28 -6.91 11.54
CA PRO A 17 16.38 -7.62 12.82
C PRO A 17 15.24 -7.29 13.79
N ASP A 18 14.65 -6.11 13.66
CA ASP A 18 13.53 -5.65 14.49
C ASP A 18 12.15 -6.13 13.97
N ALA A 19 12.13 -6.87 12.86
CA ALA A 19 10.94 -7.42 12.24
C ALA A 19 11.09 -8.94 12.01
N LEU A 20 11.24 -9.42 10.77
CA LEU A 20 11.35 -10.85 10.47
C LEU A 20 12.69 -11.46 10.88
N GLY A 21 13.77 -10.69 10.87
CA GLY A 21 15.13 -11.11 11.25
C GLY A 21 15.79 -12.11 10.29
N ARG A 22 15.24 -12.31 9.10
CA ARG A 22 15.75 -13.20 8.04
C ARG A 22 15.24 -12.76 6.67
N GLU A 23 15.82 -13.31 5.62
CA GLU A 23 15.31 -13.12 4.27
C GLU A 23 13.92 -13.74 4.09
N VAL A 24 13.12 -13.12 3.22
CA VAL A 24 11.77 -13.59 2.88
C VAL A 24 11.87 -14.84 1.99
N ALA A 25 11.19 -15.90 2.39
CA ALA A 25 10.93 -17.06 1.52
C ALA A 25 9.54 -16.88 0.89
N TRP A 26 9.50 -16.61 -0.41
CA TRP A 26 8.25 -16.35 -1.11
C TRP A 26 7.31 -17.55 -1.14
N ALA A 27 5.99 -17.32 -1.08
CA ALA A 27 4.96 -18.37 -1.19
C ALA A 27 4.76 -18.91 -2.62
N PHE A 28 5.60 -18.52 -3.56
CA PHE A 28 5.56 -18.96 -4.95
C PHE A 28 6.91 -19.60 -5.36
N PRO A 29 6.95 -20.44 -6.41
CA PRO A 29 8.20 -21.02 -6.91
C PRO A 29 9.16 -19.96 -7.43
N GLY A 30 10.45 -20.06 -7.04
CA GLY A 30 11.51 -19.14 -7.43
C GLY A 30 11.77 -18.06 -6.40
N GLU A 31 12.85 -17.30 -6.63
CA GLU A 31 13.40 -16.34 -5.66
C GLU A 31 13.06 -14.89 -5.99
N GLN A 32 12.39 -14.64 -7.11
CA GLN A 32 12.25 -13.29 -7.66
C GLN A 32 10.81 -12.81 -7.69
N LEU A 33 10.52 -11.75 -6.94
CA LEU A 33 9.30 -10.96 -7.08
C LEU A 33 9.46 -9.96 -8.24
N LEU A 34 8.56 -10.01 -9.20
CA LEU A 34 8.57 -9.14 -10.36
C LEU A 34 7.83 -7.83 -10.07
N ILE A 35 8.31 -6.72 -10.63
CA ILE A 35 7.63 -5.43 -10.55
C ILE A 35 7.24 -5.00 -11.95
N VAL A 36 5.94 -4.83 -12.19
CA VAL A 36 5.35 -4.43 -13.47
C VAL A 36 4.75 -3.03 -13.33
N PRO A 37 5.53 -1.95 -13.59
CA PRO A 37 5.09 -0.58 -13.31
C PRO A 37 4.08 -0.02 -14.32
N ARG A 38 3.80 -0.76 -15.39
CA ARG A 38 2.84 -0.42 -16.45
C ARG A 38 2.09 -1.67 -16.89
N ALA A 39 1.30 -2.23 -15.98
CA ALA A 39 0.55 -3.46 -16.23
C ALA A 39 -0.70 -3.24 -17.12
N GLY A 40 -1.11 -1.99 -17.34
CA GLY A 40 -2.25 -1.66 -18.18
C GLY A 40 -2.93 -0.36 -17.76
N GLU A 41 -4.16 -0.18 -18.24
CA GLU A 41 -4.98 0.99 -17.97
C GLU A 41 -6.22 0.62 -17.14
N ARG A 42 -6.18 0.95 -15.86
CA ARG A 42 -7.31 0.86 -14.91
C ARG A 42 -6.92 1.52 -13.58
N PRO A 43 -7.89 1.98 -12.78
CA PRO A 43 -7.61 2.55 -11.46
C PRO A 43 -7.34 1.42 -10.44
N ASN A 44 -6.16 0.81 -10.51
CA ASN A 44 -5.78 -0.31 -9.64
C ASN A 44 -4.26 -0.43 -9.44
N ALA A 45 -3.89 -1.15 -8.38
CA ALA A 45 -2.61 -1.82 -8.19
C ALA A 45 -2.92 -3.19 -7.57
N GLN A 46 -2.03 -4.18 -7.69
CA GLN A 46 -2.29 -5.51 -7.12
C GLN A 46 -1.03 -6.34 -7.00
N TYR A 47 -0.94 -7.14 -5.94
CA TYR A 47 -0.09 -8.31 -5.86
C TYR A 47 -0.80 -9.52 -6.46
N ILE A 48 -0.09 -10.33 -7.24
CA ILE A 48 -0.61 -11.60 -7.77
C ILE A 48 0.43 -12.70 -7.57
N ARG A 49 0.14 -13.66 -6.67
CA ARG A 49 1.01 -14.82 -6.40
C ARG A 49 1.30 -15.62 -7.66
N ALA A 50 0.28 -15.92 -8.46
CA ALA A 50 0.41 -16.77 -9.66
C ALA A 50 1.40 -16.22 -10.69
N SER A 51 1.47 -14.90 -10.86
CA SER A 51 2.44 -14.23 -11.72
C SER A 51 3.68 -13.74 -10.98
N ARG A 52 3.76 -13.97 -9.68
CA ARG A 52 4.87 -13.55 -8.82
C ARG A 52 5.16 -12.06 -8.94
N SER A 53 4.13 -11.22 -9.01
CA SER A 53 4.31 -9.83 -9.39
C SER A 53 3.49 -8.84 -8.60
N LEU A 54 4.10 -7.65 -8.41
CA LEU A 54 3.42 -6.41 -8.09
C LEU A 54 3.09 -5.70 -9.41
N GLN A 55 1.82 -5.47 -9.66
CA GLN A 55 1.33 -4.87 -10.89
C GLN A 55 0.72 -3.51 -10.62
N PHE A 56 1.22 -2.50 -11.31
CA PHE A 56 0.78 -1.12 -11.19
C PHE A 56 0.19 -0.65 -12.50
N PHE A 57 -0.89 0.11 -12.41
CA PHE A 57 -1.66 0.56 -13.56
C PHE A 57 -1.64 2.09 -13.67
N SER A 58 -2.16 2.59 -14.75
CA SER A 58 -2.41 4.01 -14.90
C SER A 58 -3.83 4.26 -15.42
N PHE A 59 -4.38 5.41 -15.07
CA PHE A 59 -5.70 5.82 -15.53
C PHE A 59 -5.77 7.34 -15.65
N THR A 60 -6.75 7.83 -16.39
CA THR A 60 -7.06 9.26 -16.43
C THR A 60 -8.11 9.54 -15.37
N GLY A 61 -7.75 10.36 -14.39
CA GLY A 61 -8.62 10.72 -13.29
C GLY A 61 -9.72 11.70 -13.67
N LYS A 62 -10.56 12.02 -12.72
CA LYS A 62 -11.70 12.95 -12.86
C LYS A 62 -11.28 14.35 -13.29
N SER A 63 -10.12 14.80 -12.85
CA SER A 63 -9.55 16.10 -13.25
C SER A 63 -8.97 16.11 -14.66
N GLY A 64 -8.94 14.98 -15.37
CA GLY A 64 -8.22 14.79 -16.62
C GLY A 64 -6.72 14.48 -16.44
N LYS A 65 -6.23 14.45 -15.21
CA LYS A 65 -4.84 14.12 -14.88
C LYS A 65 -4.57 12.63 -15.07
N ARG A 66 -3.42 12.29 -15.63
CA ARG A 66 -2.93 10.90 -15.71
C ARG A 66 -2.29 10.52 -14.38
N VAL A 67 -2.87 9.52 -13.72
CA VAL A 67 -2.36 8.92 -12.48
C VAL A 67 -1.63 7.63 -12.79
N HIS A 68 -0.47 7.45 -12.20
CA HIS A 68 0.35 6.23 -12.30
C HIS A 68 0.57 5.67 -10.90
N THR A 69 -0.06 4.55 -10.55
CA THR A 69 0.02 3.96 -9.21
C THR A 69 1.43 3.54 -8.81
N ALA A 70 2.30 3.21 -9.79
CA ALA A 70 3.72 2.92 -9.56
C ALA A 70 4.54 4.11 -9.04
N LEU A 71 4.01 5.34 -9.08
CA LEU A 71 4.70 6.53 -8.59
C LEU A 71 4.37 6.83 -7.12
N SER A 72 3.29 6.27 -6.57
CA SER A 72 2.89 6.42 -5.18
C SER A 72 3.65 5.42 -4.31
N ARG A 73 4.42 5.91 -3.33
CA ARG A 73 5.23 5.08 -2.45
C ARG A 73 4.38 4.23 -1.52
N ASP A 74 3.29 4.78 -1.03
CA ASP A 74 2.33 4.12 -0.16
C ASP A 74 1.62 2.98 -0.88
N ILE A 75 1.16 3.19 -2.14
CA ILE A 75 0.58 2.11 -2.96
C ILE A 75 1.61 1.00 -3.20
N VAL A 76 2.85 1.35 -3.56
CA VAL A 76 3.88 0.33 -3.78
C VAL A 76 4.21 -0.46 -2.51
N ALA A 77 4.30 0.22 -1.36
CA ALA A 77 4.55 -0.43 -0.08
C ALA A 77 3.36 -1.30 0.36
N HIS A 78 2.13 -0.86 0.11
CA HIS A 78 0.90 -1.62 0.36
C HIS A 78 0.88 -2.93 -0.43
N GLU A 79 1.08 -2.88 -1.75
CA GLU A 79 1.12 -4.09 -2.58
C GLU A 79 2.29 -5.02 -2.21
N CYS A 80 3.41 -4.44 -1.77
CA CYS A 80 4.52 -5.20 -1.23
C CYS A 80 4.12 -5.89 0.10
N GLY A 81 3.32 -5.22 0.94
CA GLY A 81 2.78 -5.77 2.17
C GLY A 81 1.95 -7.03 1.95
N HIS A 82 1.11 -7.07 0.90
CA HIS A 82 0.39 -8.28 0.51
C HIS A 82 1.33 -9.44 0.17
N ALA A 83 2.39 -9.18 -0.60
CA ALA A 83 3.37 -10.20 -0.96
C ALA A 83 4.16 -10.71 0.26
N LEU A 84 4.51 -9.82 1.19
CA LEU A 84 5.22 -10.16 2.43
C LEU A 84 4.35 -10.96 3.39
N LEU A 85 3.07 -10.57 3.55
CA LEU A 85 2.13 -11.35 4.36
C LEU A 85 1.90 -12.74 3.75
N ASP A 86 1.76 -12.81 2.44
CA ASP A 86 1.64 -14.07 1.72
C ASP A 86 2.85 -14.99 1.96
N ALA A 87 4.06 -14.43 1.96
CA ALA A 87 5.28 -15.19 2.21
C ALA A 87 5.37 -15.78 3.63
N VAL A 88 4.80 -15.12 4.64
CA VAL A 88 4.85 -15.58 6.03
C VAL A 88 3.60 -16.33 6.47
N ALA A 89 2.46 -16.09 5.84
CA ALA A 89 1.17 -16.69 6.16
C ALA A 89 0.36 -17.03 4.90
N PRO A 90 0.84 -17.93 4.02
CA PRO A 90 0.24 -18.20 2.71
C PRO A 90 -1.20 -18.70 2.78
N CYS A 91 -1.61 -19.30 3.89
CA CYS A 91 -3.00 -19.73 4.11
C CYS A 91 -4.00 -18.56 4.15
N LEU A 92 -3.55 -17.36 4.55
CA LEU A 92 -4.41 -16.17 4.54
C LEU A 92 -4.72 -15.71 3.11
N TYR A 93 -3.77 -15.85 2.19
CA TYR A 93 -3.99 -15.51 0.78
C TYR A 93 -4.95 -16.49 0.09
N GLU A 94 -4.96 -17.76 0.52
CA GLU A 94 -5.84 -18.80 -0.02
C GLU A 94 -7.27 -18.72 0.55
N SER A 95 -7.41 -18.09 1.71
CA SER A 95 -8.68 -17.93 2.39
C SER A 95 -9.45 -16.73 1.82
N ASN A 96 -10.70 -16.95 1.43
CA ASN A 96 -11.61 -15.90 0.94
C ASN A 96 -12.61 -15.45 2.02
N THR A 97 -12.27 -15.58 3.30
CA THR A 97 -13.13 -15.08 4.37
C THR A 97 -12.95 -13.56 4.54
N PRO A 98 -14.00 -12.84 4.98
CA PRO A 98 -13.88 -11.41 5.26
C PRO A 98 -12.74 -11.08 6.24
N GLU A 99 -12.54 -11.92 7.26
CA GLU A 99 -11.48 -11.74 8.26
C GLU A 99 -10.09 -11.86 7.62
N SER A 100 -9.87 -12.84 6.75
CA SER A 100 -8.62 -13.03 6.05
C SER A 100 -8.29 -11.84 5.14
N LEU A 101 -9.30 -11.37 4.38
CA LEU A 101 -9.16 -10.19 3.54
C LEU A 101 -8.86 -8.94 4.37
N ALA A 102 -9.55 -8.75 5.50
CA ALA A 102 -9.32 -7.61 6.41
C ALA A 102 -7.89 -7.63 6.98
N ILE A 103 -7.36 -8.79 7.36
CA ILE A 103 -5.97 -8.93 7.83
C ILE A 103 -4.99 -8.57 6.71
N HIS A 104 -5.23 -9.03 5.48
CA HIS A 104 -4.39 -8.70 4.34
C HIS A 104 -4.33 -7.18 4.10
N GLU A 105 -5.48 -6.51 4.11
CA GLU A 105 -5.54 -5.07 3.94
C GLU A 105 -4.87 -4.32 5.11
N ALA A 106 -5.14 -4.74 6.36
CA ALA A 106 -4.56 -4.10 7.53
C ALA A 106 -3.04 -4.18 7.56
N ILE A 107 -2.45 -5.33 7.27
CA ILE A 107 -0.99 -5.50 7.21
C ILE A 107 -0.40 -4.70 6.06
N ALA A 108 -1.03 -4.70 4.90
CA ALA A 108 -0.59 -3.92 3.74
C ALA A 108 -0.59 -2.41 4.05
N ASP A 109 -1.64 -1.91 4.73
CA ASP A 109 -1.72 -0.52 5.17
C ASP A 109 -0.65 -0.18 6.23
N ILE A 110 -0.40 -1.07 7.18
CA ILE A 110 0.70 -0.90 8.16
C ILE A 110 2.04 -0.77 7.45
N MET A 111 2.32 -1.59 6.44
CA MET A 111 3.56 -1.49 5.66
C MET A 111 3.68 -0.14 4.94
N ALA A 112 2.59 0.38 4.38
CA ALA A 112 2.57 1.70 3.75
C ALA A 112 2.88 2.82 4.76
N VAL A 113 2.30 2.76 5.96
CA VAL A 113 2.57 3.71 7.05
C VAL A 113 4.03 3.64 7.51
N LEU A 114 4.54 2.43 7.78
CA LEU A 114 5.92 2.25 8.22
C LEU A 114 6.93 2.78 7.20
N MET A 115 6.69 2.53 5.91
CA MET A 115 7.51 3.10 4.83
C MET A 115 7.44 4.62 4.74
N SER A 116 6.30 5.20 5.08
CA SER A 116 6.15 6.66 5.16
C SER A 116 6.91 7.22 6.36
N LEU A 117 6.83 6.55 7.49
CA LEU A 117 7.56 6.89 8.72
C LEU A 117 9.09 6.74 8.58
N ASP A 118 9.58 5.84 7.76
CA ASP A 118 11.03 5.68 7.51
C ASP A 118 11.64 6.91 6.82
N SER A 119 10.86 7.67 6.07
CA SER A 119 11.32 8.88 5.38
C SER A 119 11.54 10.05 6.35
N LYS A 120 12.80 10.36 6.71
CA LYS A 120 13.12 11.53 7.54
C LYS A 120 12.51 12.83 7.00
N LYS A 121 12.58 13.04 5.67
CA LYS A 121 12.03 14.24 5.03
C LYS A 121 10.51 14.33 5.22
N LEU A 122 9.80 13.23 5.04
CA LEU A 122 8.35 13.20 5.22
C LEU A 122 7.97 13.37 6.69
N ARG A 123 8.66 12.68 7.61
CA ARG A 123 8.43 12.86 9.06
C ARG A 123 8.58 14.32 9.47
N THR A 124 9.67 14.96 9.08
CA THR A 124 9.90 16.38 9.42
C THR A 124 8.78 17.24 8.85
N ALA A 125 8.43 17.08 7.57
CA ALA A 125 7.38 17.89 6.94
C ALA A 125 6.00 17.69 7.60
N VAL A 126 5.64 16.47 7.97
CA VAL A 126 4.35 16.20 8.66
C VAL A 126 4.36 16.79 10.06
N LEU A 127 5.42 16.60 10.84
CA LEU A 127 5.51 17.12 12.20
C LEU A 127 5.51 18.68 12.23
N ASP A 128 6.17 19.31 11.27
CA ASP A 128 6.15 20.77 11.13
C ASP A 128 4.74 21.26 10.76
N GLN A 129 4.09 20.60 9.80
CA GLN A 129 2.74 20.95 9.36
C GLN A 129 1.69 20.75 10.46
N THR A 130 1.81 19.68 11.22
CA THR A 130 0.84 19.31 12.27
C THR A 130 1.19 19.90 13.64
N LYS A 131 2.26 20.72 13.73
CA LYS A 131 2.76 21.28 15.00
C LYS A 131 2.99 20.22 16.08
N LEU A 132 3.61 19.11 15.67
CA LEU A 132 3.92 17.93 16.50
C LEU A 132 2.70 17.17 17.04
N SER A 133 1.48 17.44 16.56
CA SER A 133 0.28 16.64 16.86
C SER A 133 -0.08 15.77 15.66
N LEU A 134 -0.40 14.51 15.89
CA LEU A 134 -0.90 13.58 14.89
C LEU A 134 -2.40 13.29 15.05
N ASP A 135 -3.10 14.10 15.85
CA ASP A 135 -4.53 13.91 16.14
C ASP A 135 -5.46 14.27 14.97
N GLY A 136 -4.98 15.04 14.00
CA GLY A 136 -5.69 15.39 12.76
C GLY A 136 -5.29 14.53 11.56
N PRO A 137 -6.06 14.55 10.46
CA PRO A 137 -5.69 13.96 9.19
C PRO A 137 -4.31 14.45 8.74
N ASN A 138 -3.45 13.56 8.32
CA ASN A 138 -2.09 13.86 7.89
C ASN A 138 -1.57 12.79 6.93
N ALA A 139 -0.43 13.01 6.30
CA ALA A 139 0.13 12.11 5.30
C ALA A 139 0.51 10.71 5.83
N PHE A 140 0.47 10.46 7.13
CA PHE A 140 0.67 9.11 7.68
C PHE A 140 -0.65 8.35 7.85
N SER A 141 -1.77 9.07 8.07
CA SER A 141 -3.09 8.45 8.22
C SER A 141 -3.85 8.28 6.91
N GLU A 142 -3.41 8.97 5.84
CA GLU A 142 -4.04 8.94 4.53
C GLU A 142 -3.22 8.08 3.55
N ILE A 143 -3.78 6.96 3.12
CA ILE A 143 -3.16 6.08 2.13
C ILE A 143 -3.77 6.33 0.76
N ALA A 144 -2.89 6.43 -0.25
CA ALA A 144 -3.29 6.63 -1.64
C ALA A 144 -4.18 7.86 -1.89
N GLY A 145 -3.89 8.98 -1.21
CA GLY A 145 -4.72 10.20 -1.26
C GLY A 145 -4.96 10.72 -2.67
N GLU A 146 -3.92 10.87 -3.51
CA GLU A 146 -4.08 11.28 -4.91
C GLU A 146 -4.90 10.26 -5.72
N PHE A 147 -4.64 8.97 -5.53
CA PHE A 147 -5.38 7.91 -6.19
C PHE A 147 -6.86 7.92 -5.80
N GLY A 148 -7.16 8.05 -4.51
CA GLY A 148 -8.53 8.14 -4.02
C GLY A 148 -9.27 9.34 -4.61
N THR A 149 -8.66 10.52 -4.55
CA THR A 149 -9.22 11.76 -5.09
C THR A 149 -9.53 11.67 -6.58
N GLU A 150 -8.65 11.09 -7.39
CA GLU A 150 -8.81 10.99 -8.84
C GLU A 150 -9.69 9.79 -9.30
N ARG A 151 -9.84 8.75 -8.45
CA ARG A 151 -10.68 7.58 -8.74
C ARG A 151 -12.18 7.90 -8.67
N LEU A 152 -12.60 8.90 -7.95
CA LEU A 152 -13.99 9.27 -7.67
C LEU A 152 -14.87 9.63 -8.89
N SER A 153 -14.62 9.05 -10.04
CA SER A 153 -15.36 9.30 -11.29
C SER A 153 -16.65 8.53 -11.45
N LEU A 154 -17.07 7.68 -10.50
CA LEU A 154 -18.21 6.78 -10.69
C LEU A 154 -19.34 6.97 -9.65
N GLY A 155 -19.55 8.19 -9.19
CA GLY A 155 -20.74 8.54 -8.39
C GLY A 155 -20.52 8.74 -6.90
N ASP A 156 -19.28 8.63 -6.42
CA ASP A 156 -18.95 8.93 -5.03
C ASP A 156 -18.49 10.38 -4.89
N VAL A 157 -19.07 11.09 -3.91
CA VAL A 157 -18.93 12.56 -3.76
C VAL A 157 -17.81 12.94 -2.77
N SER A 158 -17.04 11.98 -2.25
CA SER A 158 -16.03 12.25 -1.24
C SER A 158 -14.66 12.57 -1.88
N THR A 159 -14.05 13.69 -1.49
CA THR A 159 -12.66 14.06 -1.80
C THR A 159 -11.66 13.43 -0.83
N ARG A 160 -12.01 12.27 -0.26
CA ARG A 160 -11.21 11.63 0.78
C ARG A 160 -10.12 10.74 0.17
N PRO A 161 -9.01 10.50 0.88
CA PRO A 161 -8.06 9.45 0.49
C PRO A 161 -8.77 8.10 0.34
N LEU A 162 -8.15 7.16 -0.37
CA LEU A 162 -8.73 5.83 -0.56
C LEU A 162 -9.04 5.16 0.77
N ARG A 163 -8.19 5.38 1.76
CA ARG A 163 -8.37 4.97 3.15
C ARG A 163 -7.92 6.07 4.10
N GLU A 164 -8.69 6.25 5.15
CA GLU A 164 -8.33 7.05 6.32
C GLU A 164 -8.21 6.09 7.50
N LEU A 165 -7.00 5.94 8.03
CA LEU A 165 -6.72 4.99 9.13
C LEU A 165 -7.28 5.46 10.48
N ARG A 166 -7.73 6.69 10.55
CA ARG A 166 -8.32 7.30 11.75
C ARG A 166 -9.84 7.33 11.62
N ASN A 167 -10.46 6.16 11.61
CA ASN A 167 -11.90 6.04 11.69
C ASN A 167 -12.29 5.17 12.88
N ASP A 168 -13.49 5.37 13.39
CA ASP A 168 -14.07 4.61 14.50
C ASP A 168 -15.05 3.54 14.00
N GLU A 169 -15.01 3.23 12.69
CA GLU A 169 -15.87 2.22 12.10
C GLU A 169 -15.48 0.82 12.59
N THR A 170 -16.47 0.05 12.95
CA THR A 170 -16.35 -1.33 13.39
C THR A 170 -17.01 -2.27 12.40
N ARG A 171 -16.78 -3.58 12.53
CA ARG A 171 -17.44 -4.59 11.70
C ARG A 171 -18.97 -4.47 11.74
N GLU A 172 -19.53 -4.01 12.84
CA GLU A 172 -20.98 -3.85 13.02
C GLU A 172 -21.53 -2.57 12.34
N SER A 173 -20.63 -1.63 12.00
CA SER A 173 -20.97 -0.38 11.31
C SER A 173 -20.81 -0.45 9.79
N LEU A 174 -20.28 -1.55 9.28
CA LEU A 174 -20.08 -1.83 7.85
C LEU A 174 -21.17 -2.78 7.33
#